data_1ea4721ed679324d8872e0d52731206c
#
_entry.id   1ea4721ed679324d8872e0d52731206c
#
_cell.length_a   1.000
_cell.length_b   1.000
_cell.length_c   1.000
_cell.angle_alpha   90.00
_cell.angle_beta   90.00
_cell.angle_gamma   90.00
#
_symmetry.space_group_name_H-M   'P 1'
#
loop_
_entity.id
_entity.type
_entity.pdbx_description
1 polymer ?
#
loop_
_entity_poly.entity_id
_entity_poly.type
_entity_poly.pdbx_seq_one_letter_code
_entity_poly.pdbx_strand_id
1 'polypeptide(L)'
;MPLFNPVPVLATFTTAALLPLILYLVVYKLAFDPLRHFQGPFLARFTDGYAGYHAVRRRLHLQTLSDLQQYGSVYRQGPRRLVFNTVTALQDIYLNPRVTKGWAYRHTSLEGQENLLSTIDRQRRRQKRKVYGRLLSERALHLFEPTMHAETNVFLRRLLTAADTRTTVNMTPVCERLVTDVSGLLAFGHALETQVKDDNRFLPRAMMGRLALANVFVAWPFLSMIGLPKVIIWWNKAKFDAFRALLMRIINTRVALPRDAKYDFYSIASTEVEKGNEYSPTPESTRELWGEATFLVPAGGMTTTGLLTAVLFYLSGHPAVYERLALEIRRTFPDGMAIQRGPLLTSCTYLRAVVDESLRLSVPTTSMPWREEDDTPASASEPFIVDGHIIPRGTMVVVNTYCIMHNPEYFSDPFSFQPERWLDEANSETLRRAFVPFGLGESTCLGKGMAYLETSLVVAKMLWYFDFERAPGDDGRLGGGWPGCHDNARLRPDEFQLYDGIVSDHDGPNLIFTKRGAYWEELKGV
;
A
#
# COMPACT_ATOMS: atom_id res chain seq x y z
N MET A 1 -16.41 52.95 41.45
CA MET A 1 -15.72 52.86 40.18
C MET A 1 -16.16 51.54 39.53
N PRO A 2 -16.85 51.54 38.41
CA PRO A 2 -17.17 50.29 37.72
C PRO A 2 -15.89 49.74 37.10
N LEU A 3 -15.53 48.52 37.46
CA LEU A 3 -14.40 47.78 36.89
C LEU A 3 -14.67 47.61 35.40
N PHE A 4 -13.89 48.26 34.55
CA PHE A 4 -13.88 48.09 33.11
C PHE A 4 -13.55 46.62 32.80
N ASN A 5 -14.50 45.88 32.30
CA ASN A 5 -14.27 44.50 31.88
C ASN A 5 -13.64 44.53 30.47
N PRO A 6 -12.31 44.31 30.32
CA PRO A 6 -11.63 44.49 29.04
C PRO A 6 -11.97 43.39 28.01
N VAL A 7 -12.62 42.28 28.42
CA VAL A 7 -12.94 41.13 27.61
C VAL A 7 -13.83 41.45 26.40
N PRO A 8 -14.96 42.20 26.54
CA PRO A 8 -15.81 42.51 25.39
C PRO A 8 -15.15 43.49 24.40
N VAL A 9 -14.30 44.38 24.89
CA VAL A 9 -13.59 45.35 24.03
C VAL A 9 -12.49 44.65 23.22
N LEU A 10 -11.74 43.75 23.82
CA LEU A 10 -10.74 42.94 23.13
C LEU A 10 -11.39 42.02 22.10
N ALA A 11 -12.53 41.40 22.43
CA ALA A 11 -13.29 40.52 21.52
C ALA A 11 -13.83 41.30 20.29
N THR A 12 -14.31 42.54 20.49
CA THR A 12 -14.79 43.36 19.37
C THR A 12 -13.65 43.85 18.48
N PHE A 13 -12.49 44.21 19.01
CA PHE A 13 -11.32 44.59 18.20
C PHE A 13 -10.75 43.39 17.43
N THR A 14 -10.68 42.22 18.06
CA THR A 14 -10.21 41.01 17.37
C THR A 14 -11.16 40.55 16.25
N THR A 15 -12.47 40.58 16.48
CA THR A 15 -13.46 40.26 15.42
C THR A 15 -13.46 41.31 14.29
N ALA A 16 -13.32 42.61 14.62
CA ALA A 16 -13.25 43.67 13.63
C ALA A 16 -12.00 43.61 12.74
N ALA A 17 -10.88 43.10 13.24
CA ALA A 17 -9.67 42.89 12.44
C ALA A 17 -9.67 41.55 11.67
N LEU A 18 -10.21 40.50 12.26
CA LEU A 18 -10.24 39.15 11.64
C LEU A 18 -11.24 39.06 10.47
N LEU A 19 -12.39 39.69 10.58
CA LEU A 19 -13.42 39.63 9.54
C LEU A 19 -12.97 40.17 8.17
N PRO A 20 -12.38 41.37 8.07
CA PRO A 20 -11.86 41.90 6.80
C PRO A 20 -10.66 41.09 6.29
N LEU A 21 -9.81 40.54 7.18
CA LEU A 21 -8.71 39.65 6.79
C LEU A 21 -9.24 38.35 6.19
N ILE A 22 -10.23 37.72 6.81
CA ILE A 22 -10.87 36.51 6.30
C ILE A 22 -11.53 36.81 4.95
N LEU A 23 -12.27 37.91 4.84
CA LEU A 23 -12.92 38.35 3.60
C LEU A 23 -11.89 38.60 2.49
N TYR A 24 -10.79 39.29 2.81
CA TYR A 24 -9.68 39.49 1.87
C TYR A 24 -9.08 38.17 1.40
N LEU A 25 -8.80 37.23 2.30
CA LEU A 25 -8.26 35.92 1.98
C LEU A 25 -9.24 35.11 1.11
N VAL A 26 -10.54 35.18 1.41
CA VAL A 26 -11.58 34.51 0.61
C VAL A 26 -11.66 35.10 -0.80
N VAL A 27 -11.73 36.46 -0.91
CA VAL A 27 -11.76 37.13 -2.20
C VAL A 27 -10.49 36.85 -3.01
N TYR A 28 -9.31 36.90 -2.37
CA TYR A 28 -8.05 36.58 -3.02
C TYR A 28 -8.06 35.14 -3.56
N LYS A 29 -8.48 34.16 -2.75
CA LYS A 29 -8.56 32.75 -3.13
C LYS A 29 -9.58 32.49 -4.26
N LEU A 30 -10.65 33.25 -4.34
CA LEU A 30 -11.66 33.08 -5.38
C LEU A 30 -11.29 33.78 -6.69
N ALA A 31 -10.65 34.96 -6.61
CA ALA A 31 -10.40 35.80 -7.77
C ALA A 31 -8.98 35.66 -8.36
N PHE A 32 -7.97 35.49 -7.53
CA PHE A 32 -6.55 35.56 -7.93
C PHE A 32 -5.77 34.25 -7.75
N ASP A 33 -6.39 33.20 -7.17
CA ASP A 33 -5.71 31.91 -7.02
C ASP A 33 -5.38 31.30 -8.40
N PRO A 34 -4.13 30.90 -8.67
CA PRO A 34 -3.76 30.26 -9.92
C PRO A 34 -4.55 28.99 -10.24
N LEU A 35 -5.06 28.30 -9.21
CA LEU A 35 -5.85 27.08 -9.35
C LEU A 35 -7.37 27.33 -9.39
N ARG A 36 -7.82 28.61 -9.56
CA ARG A 36 -9.26 28.96 -9.55
C ARG A 36 -10.07 28.28 -10.64
N HIS A 37 -9.43 27.93 -11.76
CA HIS A 37 -10.06 27.29 -12.92
C HIS A 37 -10.36 25.81 -12.71
N PHE A 38 -9.64 25.17 -11.80
CA PHE A 38 -9.89 23.77 -11.46
C PHE A 38 -11.10 23.65 -10.54
N GLN A 39 -12.07 22.86 -10.97
CA GLN A 39 -13.25 22.56 -10.18
C GLN A 39 -12.88 21.66 -8.98
N GLY A 40 -13.76 21.61 -7.99
CA GLY A 40 -13.60 20.77 -6.81
C GLY A 40 -14.43 21.27 -5.63
N PRO A 41 -14.42 20.52 -4.51
CA PRO A 41 -15.14 20.90 -3.30
C PRO A 41 -14.74 22.30 -2.82
N PHE A 42 -15.73 23.11 -2.42
CA PHE A 42 -15.50 24.51 -2.03
C PHE A 42 -14.45 24.62 -0.92
N LEU A 43 -14.53 23.77 0.11
CA LEU A 43 -13.58 23.77 1.23
C LEU A 43 -12.15 23.43 0.79
N ALA A 44 -11.96 22.63 -0.25
CA ALA A 44 -10.64 22.26 -0.78
C ALA A 44 -9.86 23.46 -1.33
N ARG A 45 -10.51 24.58 -1.64
CA ARG A 45 -9.84 25.82 -2.05
C ARG A 45 -9.06 26.48 -0.91
N PHE A 46 -9.47 26.27 0.33
CA PHE A 46 -8.96 26.95 1.52
C PHE A 46 -8.11 26.06 2.42
N THR A 47 -8.39 24.77 2.48
CA THR A 47 -7.76 23.87 3.43
C THR A 47 -7.59 22.45 2.88
N ASP A 48 -6.51 21.76 3.28
CA ASP A 48 -6.35 20.31 3.11
C ASP A 48 -7.29 19.50 4.04
N GLY A 49 -8.02 20.16 4.92
CA GLY A 49 -8.95 19.54 5.87
C GLY A 49 -10.06 18.73 5.19
N TYR A 50 -10.44 19.08 3.95
CA TYR A 50 -11.37 18.27 3.17
C TYR A 50 -10.83 16.85 2.94
N ALA A 51 -9.66 16.74 2.32
CA ALA A 51 -9.00 15.44 2.10
C ALA A 51 -8.63 14.77 3.43
N GLY A 52 -8.17 15.56 4.40
CA GLY A 52 -7.82 15.09 5.75
C GLY A 52 -8.98 14.44 6.48
N TYR A 53 -10.18 15.02 6.42
CA TYR A 53 -11.39 14.43 7.00
C TYR A 53 -11.68 13.04 6.43
N HIS A 54 -11.63 12.90 5.11
CA HIS A 54 -11.86 11.60 4.46
C HIS A 54 -10.72 10.60 4.72
N ALA A 55 -9.47 11.07 4.87
CA ALA A 55 -8.33 10.23 5.26
C ALA A 55 -8.47 9.72 6.70
N VAL A 56 -8.92 10.55 7.65
CA VAL A 56 -9.24 10.13 9.03
C VAL A 56 -10.35 9.07 9.03
N ARG A 57 -11.36 9.24 8.17
CA ARG A 57 -12.45 8.28 7.97
C ARG A 57 -12.01 7.05 7.14
N ARG A 58 -10.76 6.99 6.70
CA ARG A 58 -10.18 5.90 5.91
C ARG A 58 -10.97 5.57 4.64
N ARG A 59 -11.50 6.62 3.96
CA ARG A 59 -12.36 6.53 2.78
C ARG A 59 -12.00 7.51 1.65
N LEU A 60 -10.79 8.08 1.68
CA LEU A 60 -10.39 9.13 0.74
C LEU A 60 -10.43 8.67 -0.72
N HIS A 61 -10.07 7.40 -1.02
CA HIS A 61 -10.16 6.85 -2.38
C HIS A 61 -11.60 6.82 -2.91
N LEU A 62 -12.58 6.43 -2.07
CA LEU A 62 -13.99 6.41 -2.45
C LEU A 62 -14.53 7.82 -2.69
N GLN A 63 -14.13 8.77 -1.83
CA GLN A 63 -14.49 10.17 -2.03
C GLN A 63 -13.82 10.74 -3.29
N THR A 64 -12.55 10.40 -3.54
CA THR A 64 -11.83 10.82 -4.74
C THR A 64 -12.52 10.31 -6.02
N LEU A 65 -13.01 9.06 -6.01
CA LEU A 65 -13.78 8.51 -7.14
C LEU A 65 -15.07 9.31 -7.36
N SER A 66 -15.82 9.59 -6.28
CA SER A 66 -17.04 10.41 -6.35
C SER A 66 -16.77 11.82 -6.85
N ASP A 67 -15.69 12.45 -6.37
CA ASP A 67 -15.30 13.80 -6.80
C ASP A 67 -14.90 13.82 -8.29
N LEU A 68 -14.17 12.82 -8.77
CA LEU A 68 -13.82 12.69 -10.20
C LEU A 68 -15.06 12.47 -11.07
N GLN A 69 -16.04 11.71 -10.59
CA GLN A 69 -17.32 11.55 -11.29
C GLN A 69 -18.13 12.85 -11.35
N GLN A 70 -18.01 13.70 -10.32
CA GLN A 70 -18.72 14.96 -10.24
C GLN A 70 -18.03 16.10 -10.99
N TYR A 71 -16.70 16.21 -10.90
CA TYR A 71 -15.94 17.36 -11.38
C TYR A 71 -15.15 17.09 -12.67
N GLY A 72 -15.09 15.84 -13.14
CA GLY A 72 -14.39 15.45 -14.37
C GLY A 72 -13.03 14.79 -14.11
N SER A 73 -12.25 14.60 -15.19
CA SER A 73 -10.98 13.87 -15.19
C SER A 73 -9.87 14.53 -14.35
N VAL A 74 -10.04 15.79 -13.96
CA VAL A 74 -9.16 16.53 -13.06
C VAL A 74 -9.97 17.35 -12.08
N TYR A 75 -9.61 17.30 -10.78
CA TYR A 75 -10.23 18.13 -9.78
C TYR A 75 -9.25 18.61 -8.71
N ARG A 76 -9.64 19.69 -8.02
CA ARG A 76 -8.89 20.29 -6.93
C ARG A 76 -9.26 19.65 -5.59
N GLN A 77 -8.34 18.91 -4.98
CA GLN A 77 -8.55 18.23 -3.70
C GLN A 77 -8.05 19.03 -2.49
N GLY A 78 -7.21 20.04 -2.72
CA GLY A 78 -6.66 20.90 -1.68
C GLY A 78 -6.18 22.25 -2.22
N PRO A 79 -5.72 23.16 -1.35
CA PRO A 79 -5.28 24.51 -1.75
C PRO A 79 -4.23 24.51 -2.86
N ARG A 80 -3.35 23.51 -2.87
CA ARG A 80 -2.29 23.30 -3.86
C ARG A 80 -2.20 21.84 -4.27
N ARG A 81 -3.35 21.19 -4.54
CA ARG A 81 -3.43 19.76 -4.86
C ARG A 81 -4.44 19.51 -5.97
N LEU A 82 -3.97 18.82 -7.01
CA LEU A 82 -4.80 18.39 -8.14
C LEU A 82 -4.72 16.86 -8.27
N VAL A 83 -5.87 16.24 -8.47
CA VAL A 83 -6.00 14.80 -8.73
C VAL A 83 -6.45 14.61 -10.17
N PHE A 84 -5.78 13.75 -10.89
CA PHE A 84 -6.05 13.39 -12.27
C PHE A 84 -6.51 11.93 -12.39
N ASN A 85 -7.24 11.61 -13.45
CA ASN A 85 -7.76 10.28 -13.72
C ASN A 85 -7.62 9.86 -15.19
N THR A 86 -6.49 10.22 -15.82
CA THR A 86 -6.21 9.88 -17.22
C THR A 86 -4.85 9.20 -17.36
N VAL A 87 -4.70 8.36 -18.40
CA VAL A 87 -3.42 7.72 -18.75
C VAL A 87 -2.40 8.77 -19.20
N THR A 88 -2.83 9.84 -19.85
CA THR A 88 -1.96 10.96 -20.25
C THR A 88 -1.35 11.61 -19.01
N ALA A 89 -2.18 12.00 -18.02
CA ALA A 89 -1.68 12.54 -16.76
C ALA A 89 -0.74 11.58 -16.02
N LEU A 90 -1.02 10.27 -16.07
CA LEU A 90 -0.15 9.25 -15.50
C LEU A 90 1.26 9.31 -16.09
N GLN A 91 1.37 9.42 -17.41
CA GLN A 91 2.65 9.51 -18.11
C GLN A 91 3.34 10.86 -17.86
N ASP A 92 2.61 11.96 -17.99
CA ASP A 92 3.12 13.33 -17.81
C ASP A 92 3.65 13.58 -16.39
N ILE A 93 3.07 12.93 -15.38
CA ILE A 93 3.48 13.08 -13.99
C ILE A 93 4.64 12.12 -13.66
N TYR A 94 4.50 10.82 -13.95
CA TYR A 94 5.41 9.81 -13.37
C TYR A 94 6.59 9.44 -14.25
N LEU A 95 6.56 9.78 -15.55
CA LEU A 95 7.70 9.64 -16.47
C LEU A 95 8.47 10.94 -16.65
N ASN A 96 8.00 12.06 -16.10
CA ASN A 96 8.63 13.36 -16.24
C ASN A 96 9.85 13.48 -15.32
N PRO A 97 11.05 13.76 -15.87
CA PRO A 97 12.26 13.90 -15.07
C PRO A 97 12.30 15.18 -14.23
N ARG A 98 11.40 16.15 -14.47
CA ARG A 98 11.33 17.44 -13.77
C ARG A 98 10.52 17.39 -12.48
N VAL A 99 9.82 16.27 -12.19
CA VAL A 99 9.02 16.13 -10.98
C VAL A 99 9.68 15.25 -9.96
N THR A 100 9.50 15.59 -8.70
CA THR A 100 9.97 14.83 -7.55
C THR A 100 8.80 14.42 -6.66
N LYS A 101 9.07 13.68 -5.61
CA LYS A 101 8.07 13.29 -4.62
C LYS A 101 7.62 14.54 -3.84
N GLY A 102 6.32 14.71 -3.64
CA GLY A 102 5.74 15.84 -2.93
C GLY A 102 6.27 15.99 -1.51
N TRP A 103 6.45 17.21 -1.06
CA TRP A 103 7.04 17.55 0.24
C TRP A 103 6.32 16.93 1.45
N ALA A 104 5.02 16.66 1.32
CA ALA A 104 4.21 16.09 2.41
C ALA A 104 4.72 14.72 2.91
N TYR A 105 5.49 13.98 2.09
CA TYR A 105 6.07 12.70 2.49
C TYR A 105 7.15 12.81 3.57
N ARG A 106 7.69 14.00 3.84
CA ARG A 106 8.59 14.22 5.01
C ARG A 106 7.92 13.84 6.32
N HIS A 107 6.59 13.97 6.39
CA HIS A 107 5.79 13.66 7.57
C HIS A 107 5.55 12.14 7.78
N THR A 108 6.03 11.28 6.87
CA THR A 108 5.95 9.82 7.01
C THR A 108 7.18 9.21 7.70
N SER A 109 8.25 9.99 7.90
CA SER A 109 9.46 9.54 8.61
C SER A 109 9.15 9.25 10.08
N LEU A 110 9.79 8.22 10.64
CA LEU A 110 9.73 7.92 12.07
C LEU A 110 10.92 8.54 12.77
N GLU A 111 10.66 9.34 13.82
CA GLU A 111 11.69 10.02 14.61
C GLU A 111 12.75 10.75 13.75
N GLY A 112 12.34 11.29 12.60
CA GLY A 112 13.24 11.99 11.68
C GLY A 112 14.13 11.07 10.84
N GLN A 113 14.02 9.75 10.96
CA GLN A 113 14.78 8.82 10.12
C GLN A 113 14.12 8.67 8.75
N GLU A 114 14.87 9.03 7.71
CA GLU A 114 14.40 8.87 6.33
C GLU A 114 14.49 7.42 5.87
N ASN A 115 13.43 6.94 5.24
CA ASN A 115 13.38 5.67 4.52
C ASN A 115 13.03 5.90 3.05
N LEU A 116 13.00 4.87 2.25
CA LEU A 116 12.70 4.98 0.81
C LEU A 116 11.35 5.68 0.54
N LEU A 117 10.34 5.55 1.42
CA LEU A 117 9.06 6.22 1.27
C LEU A 117 9.17 7.74 1.55
N SER A 118 9.86 8.13 2.63
CA SER A 118 9.93 9.53 3.10
C SER A 118 11.02 10.35 2.41
N THR A 119 12.03 9.72 1.80
CA THR A 119 13.13 10.41 1.10
C THR A 119 12.62 11.14 -0.14
N ILE A 120 12.74 12.46 -0.15
CA ILE A 120 12.35 13.33 -1.27
C ILE A 120 13.52 13.55 -2.20
N ASP A 121 14.73 13.76 -1.66
CA ASP A 121 15.93 13.95 -2.44
C ASP A 121 16.12 12.81 -3.47
N ARG A 122 16.22 13.21 -4.74
CA ARG A 122 16.27 12.28 -5.87
C ARG A 122 17.55 11.43 -5.87
N GLN A 123 18.68 12.02 -5.53
CA GLN A 123 19.97 11.31 -5.56
C GLN A 123 20.03 10.27 -4.44
N ARG A 124 19.68 10.65 -3.20
CA ARG A 124 19.59 9.71 -2.06
C ARG A 124 18.55 8.61 -2.34
N ARG A 125 17.40 8.96 -2.90
CA ARG A 125 16.38 7.97 -3.27
C ARG A 125 16.88 6.97 -4.30
N ARG A 126 17.61 7.41 -5.34
CA ARG A 126 18.23 6.52 -6.34
C ARG A 126 19.26 5.59 -5.71
N GLN A 127 20.07 6.07 -4.78
CA GLN A 127 21.02 5.23 -4.03
C GLN A 127 20.30 4.14 -3.23
N LYS A 128 19.29 4.53 -2.44
CA LYS A 128 18.46 3.57 -1.70
C LYS A 128 17.80 2.54 -2.63
N ARG A 129 17.20 2.97 -3.72
CA ARG A 129 16.59 2.07 -4.72
C ARG A 129 17.58 1.07 -5.32
N LYS A 130 18.84 1.44 -5.49
CA LYS A 130 19.89 0.54 -6.00
C LYS A 130 20.13 -0.63 -5.02
N VAL A 131 20.16 -0.36 -3.71
CA VAL A 131 20.29 -1.40 -2.67
C VAL A 131 19.08 -2.34 -2.68
N TYR A 132 17.86 -1.79 -2.63
CA TYR A 132 16.65 -2.60 -2.70
C TYR A 132 16.51 -3.41 -3.99
N GLY A 133 16.92 -2.82 -5.14
CA GLY A 133 16.88 -3.51 -6.43
C GLY A 133 17.78 -4.74 -6.48
N ARG A 134 18.87 -4.78 -5.72
CA ARG A 134 19.70 -5.98 -5.59
C ARG A 134 19.05 -7.04 -4.72
N LEU A 135 18.46 -6.64 -3.60
CA LEU A 135 17.73 -7.53 -2.70
C LEU A 135 16.57 -8.25 -3.40
N LEU A 136 15.88 -7.54 -4.29
CA LEU A 136 14.66 -8.01 -4.97
C LEU A 136 14.92 -8.39 -6.44
N SER A 137 16.20 -8.60 -6.81
CA SER A 137 16.58 -9.07 -8.14
C SER A 137 16.12 -10.52 -8.36
N GLU A 138 16.00 -10.94 -9.62
CA GLU A 138 15.65 -12.31 -10.00
C GLU A 138 16.55 -13.36 -9.31
N ARG A 139 17.86 -13.09 -9.28
CA ARG A 139 18.83 -13.97 -8.60
C ARG A 139 18.57 -14.04 -7.09
N ALA A 140 18.28 -12.90 -6.49
CA ALA A 140 17.99 -12.80 -5.06
C ALA A 140 16.73 -13.57 -4.67
N LEU A 141 15.68 -13.41 -5.47
CA LEU A 141 14.41 -14.11 -5.27
C LEU A 141 14.59 -15.64 -5.39
N HIS A 142 15.42 -16.10 -6.33
CA HIS A 142 15.75 -17.53 -6.43
C HIS A 142 16.43 -18.08 -5.18
N LEU A 143 17.36 -17.31 -4.60
CA LEU A 143 18.04 -17.71 -3.36
C LEU A 143 17.11 -17.67 -2.15
N PHE A 144 16.10 -16.82 -2.16
CA PHE A 144 15.14 -16.64 -1.07
C PHE A 144 13.92 -17.58 -1.17
N GLU A 145 13.68 -18.17 -2.32
CA GLU A 145 12.52 -19.03 -2.59
C GLU A 145 12.36 -20.20 -1.60
N PRO A 146 13.43 -20.93 -1.19
CA PRO A 146 13.31 -21.97 -0.18
C PRO A 146 12.74 -21.47 1.15
N THR A 147 13.07 -20.24 1.55
CA THR A 147 12.51 -19.59 2.74
C THR A 147 11.01 -19.31 2.56
N MET A 148 10.58 -18.83 1.40
CA MET A 148 9.15 -18.63 1.10
C MET A 148 8.39 -19.95 1.18
N HIS A 149 8.97 -21.04 0.66
CA HIS A 149 8.35 -22.38 0.74
C HIS A 149 8.23 -22.86 2.18
N ALA A 150 9.25 -22.69 2.99
CA ALA A 150 9.22 -23.09 4.41
C ALA A 150 8.07 -22.38 5.15
N GLU A 151 7.96 -21.07 5.02
CA GLU A 151 6.90 -20.29 5.66
C GLU A 151 5.51 -20.61 5.08
N THR A 152 5.40 -20.82 3.76
CA THR A 152 4.16 -21.26 3.12
C THR A 152 3.72 -22.63 3.64
N ASN A 153 4.64 -23.57 3.89
CA ASN A 153 4.30 -24.87 4.45
C ASN A 153 3.79 -24.77 5.90
N VAL A 154 4.32 -23.83 6.70
CA VAL A 154 3.76 -23.53 8.03
C VAL A 154 2.32 -23.05 7.92
N PHE A 155 2.05 -22.11 7.00
CA PHE A 155 0.72 -21.59 6.71
C PHE A 155 -0.25 -22.72 6.28
N LEU A 156 0.15 -23.60 5.34
CA LEU A 156 -0.67 -24.69 4.84
C LEU A 156 -1.00 -25.73 5.95
N ARG A 157 -0.07 -26.02 6.85
CA ARG A 157 -0.34 -26.89 8.01
C ARG A 157 -1.39 -26.31 8.95
N ARG A 158 -1.45 -24.98 9.10
CA ARG A 158 -2.51 -24.32 9.88
C ARG A 158 -3.86 -24.45 9.19
N LEU A 159 -3.91 -24.28 7.87
CA LEU A 159 -5.12 -24.51 7.11
C LEU A 159 -5.57 -25.97 7.17
N LEU A 160 -4.62 -26.92 7.19
CA LEU A 160 -4.90 -28.35 7.37
C LEU A 160 -5.59 -28.61 8.71
N THR A 161 -5.11 -28.00 9.80
CA THR A 161 -5.76 -28.10 11.12
C THR A 161 -7.17 -27.52 11.10
N ALA A 162 -7.38 -26.39 10.44
CA ALA A 162 -8.70 -25.80 10.28
C ALA A 162 -9.64 -26.65 9.41
N ALA A 163 -9.11 -27.31 8.36
CA ALA A 163 -9.86 -28.23 7.52
C ALA A 163 -10.28 -29.50 8.30
N ASP A 164 -9.44 -30.00 9.21
CA ASP A 164 -9.76 -31.16 10.06
C ASP A 164 -10.95 -30.88 11.00
N THR A 165 -11.04 -29.65 11.49
CA THR A 165 -12.10 -29.23 12.43
C THR A 165 -13.27 -28.53 11.76
N ARG A 166 -13.19 -28.26 10.44
CA ARG A 166 -14.14 -27.44 9.67
C ARG A 166 -14.43 -26.08 10.32
N THR A 167 -13.41 -25.47 10.92
CA THR A 167 -13.55 -24.16 11.54
C THR A 167 -13.43 -23.06 10.49
N THR A 168 -14.24 -22.00 10.67
CA THR A 168 -14.15 -20.78 9.87
C THR A 168 -12.80 -20.08 10.14
N VAL A 169 -12.12 -19.71 9.06
CA VAL A 169 -10.82 -19.02 9.11
C VAL A 169 -10.97 -17.63 8.53
N ASN A 170 -10.71 -16.59 9.32
CA ASN A 170 -10.52 -15.24 8.80
C ASN A 170 -9.14 -15.17 8.12
N MET A 171 -9.13 -14.93 6.80
CA MET A 171 -7.90 -14.98 6.01
C MET A 171 -6.97 -13.79 6.26
N THR A 172 -7.48 -12.62 6.66
CA THR A 172 -6.64 -11.45 6.91
C THR A 172 -5.55 -11.72 7.95
N PRO A 173 -5.84 -12.08 9.21
CA PRO A 173 -4.78 -12.30 10.21
C PRO A 173 -3.90 -13.52 9.88
N VAL A 174 -4.38 -14.48 9.13
CA VAL A 174 -3.60 -15.68 8.76
C VAL A 174 -2.59 -15.33 7.65
N CYS A 175 -3.01 -14.60 6.61
CA CYS A 175 -2.12 -14.08 5.58
C CYS A 175 -1.14 -13.03 6.13
N GLU A 176 -1.60 -12.12 7.03
CA GLU A 176 -0.71 -11.15 7.70
C GLU A 176 0.48 -11.82 8.38
N ARG A 177 0.25 -12.92 9.08
CA ARG A 177 1.31 -13.66 9.79
C ARG A 177 2.29 -14.28 8.82
N LEU A 178 1.81 -14.99 7.79
CA LEU A 178 2.65 -15.57 6.75
C LEU A 178 3.58 -14.51 6.14
N VAL A 179 3.00 -13.43 5.60
CA VAL A 179 3.77 -12.44 4.84
C VAL A 179 4.66 -11.59 5.75
N THR A 180 4.27 -11.40 7.03
CA THR A 180 5.12 -10.75 8.03
C THR A 180 6.35 -11.59 8.35
N ASP A 181 6.22 -12.91 8.50
CA ASP A 181 7.34 -13.80 8.75
C ASP A 181 8.29 -13.86 7.54
N VAL A 182 7.75 -13.99 6.32
CA VAL A 182 8.54 -13.92 5.08
C VAL A 182 9.28 -12.57 4.96
N SER A 183 8.60 -11.45 5.19
CA SER A 183 9.20 -10.12 5.10
C SER A 183 10.25 -9.87 6.18
N GLY A 184 10.05 -10.38 7.39
CA GLY A 184 11.03 -10.31 8.48
C GLY A 184 12.32 -11.06 8.18
N LEU A 185 12.19 -12.25 7.60
CA LEU A 185 13.35 -13.04 7.14
C LEU A 185 14.11 -12.35 6.01
N LEU A 186 13.41 -11.76 5.04
CA LEU A 186 14.02 -11.00 3.95
C LEU A 186 14.71 -9.72 4.44
N ALA A 187 14.08 -9.02 5.39
CA ALA A 187 14.60 -7.75 5.90
C ALA A 187 15.83 -7.94 6.80
N PHE A 188 15.77 -8.88 7.71
CA PHE A 188 16.74 -9.02 8.82
C PHE A 188 17.28 -10.43 8.99
N GLY A 189 16.90 -11.38 8.14
CA GLY A 189 17.23 -12.79 8.38
C GLY A 189 16.72 -13.31 9.73
N HIS A 190 15.73 -12.65 10.33
CA HIS A 190 15.18 -12.99 11.64
C HIS A 190 13.74 -13.50 11.50
N ALA A 191 13.49 -14.69 12.01
CA ALA A 191 12.15 -15.24 12.06
C ALA A 191 11.33 -14.50 13.13
N LEU A 192 10.25 -13.81 12.70
CA LEU A 192 9.32 -13.15 13.62
C LEU A 192 8.37 -14.14 14.29
N GLU A 193 8.22 -15.32 13.69
CA GLU A 193 7.46 -16.48 14.18
C GLU A 193 5.98 -16.15 14.52
N THR A 194 5.41 -15.16 13.85
CA THR A 194 4.03 -14.69 14.11
C THR A 194 2.99 -15.76 13.76
N GLN A 195 3.33 -16.70 12.87
CA GLN A 195 2.49 -17.84 12.54
C GLN A 195 2.37 -18.82 13.71
N VAL A 196 3.42 -19.03 14.50
CA VAL A 196 3.49 -20.09 15.51
C VAL A 196 3.47 -19.57 16.94
N LYS A 197 3.93 -18.33 17.19
CA LYS A 197 3.98 -17.69 18.53
C LYS A 197 3.14 -16.44 18.57
N ASP A 198 2.62 -16.10 19.75
CA ASP A 198 1.77 -14.93 19.96
C ASP A 198 2.57 -13.64 20.21
N ASP A 199 3.82 -13.75 20.67
CA ASP A 199 4.64 -12.66 21.19
C ASP A 199 4.75 -11.46 20.23
N ASN A 200 4.91 -11.72 18.93
CA ASN A 200 5.10 -10.69 17.91
C ASN A 200 3.85 -10.40 17.06
N ARG A 201 2.69 -11.03 17.36
CA ARG A 201 1.45 -10.85 16.59
C ARG A 201 0.85 -9.44 16.65
N PHE A 202 1.30 -8.61 17.59
CA PHE A 202 0.90 -7.21 17.63
C PHE A 202 1.53 -6.36 16.51
N LEU A 203 2.66 -6.82 15.92
CA LEU A 203 3.49 -6.07 14.98
C LEU A 203 2.74 -5.65 13.70
N PRO A 204 2.04 -6.54 12.97
CA PRO A 204 1.27 -6.15 11.78
C PRO A 204 0.26 -5.03 12.08
N ARG A 205 -0.52 -5.18 13.15
CA ARG A 205 -1.52 -4.18 13.56
C ARG A 205 -0.91 -2.84 13.96
N ALA A 206 0.23 -2.84 14.65
CA ALA A 206 0.96 -1.63 15.00
C ALA A 206 1.48 -0.91 13.73
N MET A 207 1.99 -1.67 12.76
CA MET A 207 2.45 -1.13 11.47
C MET A 207 1.31 -0.55 10.66
N MET A 208 0.16 -1.24 10.55
CA MET A 208 -1.02 -0.75 9.84
C MET A 208 -1.56 0.55 10.46
N GLY A 209 -1.68 0.62 11.78
CA GLY A 209 -2.09 1.84 12.47
C GLY A 209 -1.16 3.03 12.19
N ARG A 210 0.15 2.78 12.12
CA ARG A 210 1.14 3.80 11.76
C ARG A 210 1.01 4.25 10.31
N LEU A 211 0.80 3.33 9.36
CA LEU A 211 0.63 3.67 7.94
C LEU A 211 -0.67 4.44 7.69
N ALA A 212 -1.74 4.10 8.42
CA ALA A 212 -2.99 4.87 8.38
C ALA A 212 -2.79 6.30 8.89
N LEU A 213 -2.08 6.47 10.01
CA LEU A 213 -1.76 7.79 10.56
C LEU A 213 -0.84 8.60 9.63
N ALA A 214 0.16 7.97 9.04
CA ALA A 214 1.04 8.60 8.04
C ALA A 214 0.24 9.12 6.83
N ASN A 215 -0.76 8.37 6.36
CA ASN A 215 -1.66 8.80 5.30
C ASN A 215 -2.44 10.07 5.68
N VAL A 216 -2.94 10.14 6.91
CA VAL A 216 -3.61 11.35 7.43
C VAL A 216 -2.67 12.55 7.39
N PHE A 217 -1.41 12.40 7.79
CA PHE A 217 -0.44 13.50 7.77
C PHE A 217 -0.01 13.90 6.35
N VAL A 218 0.02 12.96 5.41
CA VAL A 218 0.21 13.29 3.99
C VAL A 218 -1.00 14.04 3.44
N ALA A 219 -2.22 13.61 3.79
CA ALA A 219 -3.46 14.24 3.34
C ALA A 219 -3.70 15.60 4.01
N TRP A 220 -3.32 15.75 5.28
CA TRP A 220 -3.51 16.97 6.07
C TRP A 220 -2.24 17.34 6.86
N PRO A 221 -1.20 17.89 6.18
CA PRO A 221 0.11 18.16 6.80
C PRO A 221 0.06 19.13 7.99
N PHE A 222 -0.91 20.02 8.03
CA PHE A 222 -1.12 20.95 9.15
C PHE A 222 -1.19 20.24 10.50
N LEU A 223 -1.81 19.06 10.57
CA LEU A 223 -1.88 18.27 11.81
C LEU A 223 -0.49 17.86 12.32
N SER A 224 0.42 17.57 11.41
CA SER A 224 1.82 17.28 11.77
C SER A 224 2.57 18.55 12.21
N MET A 225 2.30 19.70 11.54
CA MET A 225 2.96 20.98 11.85
C MET A 225 2.59 21.50 13.24
N ILE A 226 1.36 21.28 13.71
CA ILE A 226 0.93 21.64 15.07
C ILE A 226 1.38 20.65 16.16
N GLY A 227 2.17 19.64 15.79
CA GLY A 227 2.77 18.70 16.73
C GLY A 227 1.86 17.54 17.16
N LEU A 228 0.73 17.30 16.48
CA LEU A 228 -0.18 16.18 16.80
C LEU A 228 0.52 14.81 16.86
N PRO A 229 1.53 14.49 16.02
CA PRO A 229 2.27 13.23 16.14
C PRO A 229 2.90 13.04 17.51
N LYS A 230 3.46 14.10 18.12
CA LYS A 230 4.08 14.05 19.45
C LYS A 230 3.05 13.72 20.54
N VAL A 231 1.86 14.29 20.44
CA VAL A 231 0.74 14.01 21.37
C VAL A 231 0.30 12.55 21.26
N ILE A 232 0.15 12.04 20.03
CA ILE A 232 -0.26 10.64 19.77
C ILE A 232 0.80 9.67 20.32
N ILE A 233 2.09 9.94 20.09
CA ILE A 233 3.18 9.12 20.61
C ILE A 233 3.18 9.13 22.13
N TRP A 234 3.03 10.30 22.76
CA TRP A 234 2.96 10.43 24.21
C TRP A 234 1.79 9.62 24.80
N TRP A 235 0.62 9.72 24.19
CA TRP A 235 -0.58 8.97 24.65
C TRP A 235 -0.44 7.45 24.49
N ASN A 236 0.30 6.99 23.47
CA ASN A 236 0.52 5.58 23.18
C ASN A 236 1.94 5.12 23.50
N LYS A 237 2.63 5.81 24.43
CA LYS A 237 4.06 5.62 24.72
C LYS A 237 4.43 4.15 24.94
N ALA A 238 3.68 3.40 25.73
CA ALA A 238 3.98 2.00 26.02
C ALA A 238 3.98 1.12 24.77
N LYS A 239 3.00 1.32 23.85
CA LYS A 239 2.93 0.58 22.57
C LYS A 239 4.07 0.96 21.64
N PHE A 240 4.43 2.24 21.62
CA PHE A 240 5.53 2.77 20.83
C PHE A 240 6.88 2.23 21.32
N ASP A 241 7.10 2.23 22.64
CA ASP A 241 8.31 1.71 23.25
C ASP A 241 8.46 0.20 23.01
N ALA A 242 7.37 -0.58 23.12
CA ALA A 242 7.36 -2.01 22.82
C ALA A 242 7.72 -2.29 21.34
N PHE A 243 7.12 -1.55 20.42
CA PHE A 243 7.42 -1.65 19.00
C PHE A 243 8.89 -1.31 18.70
N ARG A 244 9.38 -0.20 19.26
CA ARG A 244 10.77 0.21 19.11
C ARG A 244 11.74 -0.80 19.72
N ALA A 245 11.45 -1.29 20.92
CA ALA A 245 12.29 -2.30 21.57
C ALA A 245 12.40 -3.59 20.76
N LEU A 246 11.29 -4.05 20.16
CA LEU A 246 11.28 -5.22 19.28
C LEU A 246 12.17 -4.98 18.05
N LEU A 247 11.98 -3.87 17.33
CA LEU A 247 12.78 -3.55 16.14
C LEU A 247 14.26 -3.42 16.48
N MET A 248 14.61 -2.72 17.56
CA MET A 248 16.00 -2.59 18.00
C MET A 248 16.62 -3.94 18.38
N ARG A 249 15.85 -4.82 19.03
CA ARG A 249 16.30 -6.19 19.34
C ARG A 249 16.63 -6.96 18.05
N ILE A 250 15.72 -6.93 17.06
CA ILE A 250 15.89 -7.62 15.78
C ILE A 250 17.14 -7.10 15.06
N ILE A 251 17.29 -5.78 14.94
CA ILE A 251 18.42 -5.14 14.27
C ILE A 251 19.73 -5.47 14.99
N ASN A 252 19.79 -5.32 16.32
CA ASN A 252 20.99 -5.61 17.10
C ASN A 252 21.39 -7.08 17.01
N THR A 253 20.42 -8.00 17.03
CA THR A 253 20.68 -9.44 16.85
C THR A 253 21.29 -9.70 15.47
N ARG A 254 20.79 -9.04 14.42
CA ARG A 254 21.31 -9.22 13.07
C ARG A 254 22.71 -8.60 12.89
N VAL A 255 22.93 -7.40 13.44
CA VAL A 255 24.23 -6.71 13.35
C VAL A 255 25.33 -7.45 14.13
N ALA A 256 24.99 -8.20 15.18
CA ALA A 256 25.93 -9.03 15.94
C ALA A 256 26.40 -10.29 15.18
N LEU A 257 25.71 -10.70 14.12
CA LEU A 257 26.12 -11.82 13.28
C LEU A 257 27.09 -11.38 12.18
N PRO A 258 27.96 -12.27 11.68
CA PRO A 258 28.75 -12.00 10.48
C PRO A 258 27.84 -11.52 9.33
N ARG A 259 28.37 -10.64 8.53
CA ARG A 259 27.62 -9.99 7.44
C ARG A 259 27.02 -11.00 6.46
N ASP A 260 27.80 -11.98 6.07
CA ASP A 260 27.46 -13.05 5.12
C ASP A 260 26.74 -14.26 5.75
N ALA A 261 26.45 -14.19 7.05
CA ALA A 261 25.74 -15.27 7.75
C ALA A 261 24.35 -15.57 7.19
N LYS A 262 23.72 -14.56 6.56
CA LYS A 262 22.37 -14.66 5.97
C LYS A 262 22.27 -13.79 4.74
N TYR A 263 21.44 -14.22 3.78
CA TYR A 263 21.09 -13.42 2.62
C TYR A 263 19.85 -12.56 2.93
N ASP A 264 20.05 -11.33 3.31
CA ASP A 264 19.01 -10.39 3.72
C ASP A 264 19.37 -8.94 3.35
N PHE A 265 18.47 -8.00 3.65
CA PHE A 265 18.70 -6.58 3.39
C PHE A 265 19.99 -6.06 4.04
N TYR A 266 20.29 -6.47 5.27
CA TYR A 266 21.48 -6.03 5.99
C TYR A 266 22.77 -6.45 5.27
N SER A 267 22.85 -7.71 4.80
CA SER A 267 24.03 -8.20 4.08
C SER A 267 24.31 -7.42 2.79
N ILE A 268 23.24 -7.02 2.09
CA ILE A 268 23.35 -6.29 0.83
C ILE A 268 23.66 -4.82 1.08
N ALA A 269 22.98 -4.19 2.04
CA ALA A 269 23.19 -2.78 2.38
C ALA A 269 24.62 -2.52 2.87
N SER A 270 25.15 -3.39 3.72
CA SER A 270 26.53 -3.28 4.21
C SER A 270 27.59 -3.44 3.10
N THR A 271 27.33 -4.28 2.07
CA THR A 271 28.24 -4.45 0.92
C THR A 271 28.33 -3.20 0.05
N GLU A 272 27.25 -2.45 -0.09
CA GLU A 272 27.24 -1.23 -0.92
C GLU A 272 27.96 -0.07 -0.24
N VAL A 273 27.91 -0.01 1.08
CA VAL A 273 28.60 1.03 1.85
C VAL A 273 30.13 0.84 1.78
N GLU A 274 30.62 -0.42 1.83
CA GLU A 274 32.06 -0.71 1.71
C GLU A 274 32.68 -0.34 0.35
N LYS A 275 31.90 -0.44 -0.74
CA LYS A 275 32.37 -0.04 -2.08
C LYS A 275 32.57 1.47 -2.23
N GLY A 276 32.05 2.27 -1.30
CA GLY A 276 32.08 3.73 -1.36
C GLY A 276 32.94 4.44 -0.31
N ASN A 277 33.47 3.80 0.69
CA ASN A 277 34.38 4.16 1.77
C ASN A 277 33.92 3.52 3.09
N GLU A 278 34.85 2.88 3.80
CA GLU A 278 34.83 2.45 5.19
C GLU A 278 33.45 2.33 5.88
N TYR A 279 32.80 1.17 5.77
CA TYR A 279 31.68 0.83 6.64
C TYR A 279 32.25 0.45 8.02
N SER A 280 32.28 1.42 8.90
CA SER A 280 32.20 1.15 10.34
C SER A 280 30.74 1.24 10.77
N PRO A 281 30.21 0.36 11.60
CA PRO A 281 28.85 0.49 12.16
C PRO A 281 28.83 1.72 13.07
N THR A 282 28.63 2.88 12.45
CA THR A 282 28.44 4.13 13.18
C THR A 282 27.02 4.18 13.72
N PRO A 283 26.76 4.93 14.80
CA PRO A 283 25.39 5.15 15.27
C PRO A 283 24.46 5.68 14.18
N GLU A 284 25.01 6.37 13.18
CA GLU A 284 24.29 6.96 12.05
C GLU A 284 23.87 5.90 11.02
N SER A 285 24.76 4.98 10.65
CA SER A 285 24.42 3.86 9.76
C SER A 285 23.40 2.89 10.38
N THR A 286 23.50 2.67 11.69
CA THR A 286 22.51 1.87 12.43
C THR A 286 21.13 2.54 12.43
N ARG A 287 21.06 3.87 12.57
CA ARG A 287 19.82 4.64 12.49
C ARG A 287 19.20 4.59 11.10
N GLU A 288 20.03 4.68 10.05
CA GLU A 288 19.56 4.59 8.66
C GLU A 288 19.00 3.18 8.37
N LEU A 289 19.69 2.14 8.78
CA LEU A 289 19.17 0.77 8.71
C LEU A 289 17.85 0.61 9.45
N TRP A 290 17.72 1.25 10.62
CA TRP A 290 16.46 1.24 11.37
C TRP A 290 15.31 1.93 10.61
N GLY A 291 15.60 3.06 9.97
CA GLY A 291 14.64 3.76 9.11
C GLY A 291 14.14 2.89 7.95
N GLU A 292 15.06 2.19 7.28
CA GLU A 292 14.70 1.29 6.19
C GLU A 292 13.97 0.03 6.68
N ALA A 293 14.37 -0.53 7.80
CA ALA A 293 13.73 -1.67 8.42
C ALA A 293 12.24 -1.42 8.72
N THR A 294 11.95 -0.26 9.31
CA THR A 294 10.57 0.15 9.62
C THR A 294 9.68 0.33 8.39
N PHE A 295 10.29 0.42 7.21
CA PHE A 295 9.60 0.53 5.93
C PHE A 295 9.51 -0.82 5.21
N LEU A 296 10.59 -1.62 5.19
CA LEU A 296 10.68 -2.84 4.38
C LEU A 296 9.66 -3.90 4.80
N VAL A 297 9.49 -4.14 6.11
CA VAL A 297 8.54 -5.15 6.60
C VAL A 297 7.08 -4.81 6.23
N PRO A 298 6.55 -3.62 6.48
CA PRO A 298 5.19 -3.30 6.05
C PRO A 298 5.07 -3.17 4.51
N ALA A 299 6.10 -2.73 3.81
CA ALA A 299 6.07 -2.62 2.35
C ALA A 299 5.95 -3.98 1.66
N GLY A 300 6.67 -4.99 2.14
CA GLY A 300 6.57 -6.37 1.64
C GLY A 300 5.37 -7.12 2.23
N GLY A 301 5.17 -6.99 3.54
CA GLY A 301 4.16 -7.75 4.27
C GLY A 301 2.73 -7.29 4.01
N MET A 302 2.41 -6.06 4.32
CA MET A 302 1.02 -5.61 4.33
C MET A 302 0.41 -5.51 2.93
N THR A 303 1.19 -5.15 1.91
CA THR A 303 0.69 -5.06 0.53
C THR A 303 0.39 -6.44 -0.06
N THR A 304 1.25 -7.42 0.18
CA THR A 304 1.03 -8.81 -0.28
C THR A 304 -0.11 -9.47 0.48
N THR A 305 -0.30 -9.16 1.77
CA THR A 305 -1.49 -9.59 2.52
C THR A 305 -2.77 -9.11 1.85
N GLY A 306 -2.85 -7.82 1.51
CA GLY A 306 -4.01 -7.24 0.82
C GLY A 306 -4.30 -7.92 -0.51
N LEU A 307 -3.26 -8.26 -1.28
CA LEU A 307 -3.41 -8.99 -2.53
C LEU A 307 -3.91 -10.42 -2.31
N LEU A 308 -3.29 -11.18 -1.40
CA LEU A 308 -3.71 -12.56 -1.10
C LEU A 308 -5.16 -12.64 -0.64
N THR A 309 -5.55 -11.78 0.29
CA THR A 309 -6.92 -11.76 0.82
C THR A 309 -7.94 -11.32 -0.24
N ALA A 310 -7.58 -10.37 -1.12
CA ALA A 310 -8.42 -9.98 -2.25
C ALA A 310 -8.62 -11.14 -3.25
N VAL A 311 -7.55 -11.85 -3.62
CA VAL A 311 -7.65 -13.06 -4.48
C VAL A 311 -8.60 -14.08 -3.87
N LEU A 312 -8.46 -14.37 -2.58
CA LEU A 312 -9.31 -15.34 -1.88
C LEU A 312 -10.77 -14.87 -1.77
N PHE A 313 -10.98 -13.57 -1.53
CA PHE A 313 -12.31 -12.98 -1.51
C PHE A 313 -13.02 -13.14 -2.87
N TYR A 314 -12.35 -12.77 -3.96
CA TYR A 314 -12.95 -12.86 -5.28
C TYR A 314 -13.16 -14.31 -5.73
N LEU A 315 -12.19 -15.20 -5.50
CA LEU A 315 -12.34 -16.62 -5.82
C LEU A 315 -13.51 -17.26 -5.07
N SER A 316 -13.65 -16.98 -3.78
CA SER A 316 -14.76 -17.54 -2.98
C SER A 316 -16.14 -16.99 -3.36
N GLY A 317 -16.19 -15.83 -4.05
CA GLY A 317 -17.42 -15.23 -4.56
C GLY A 317 -17.77 -15.59 -6.00
N HIS A 318 -16.84 -16.23 -6.75
CA HIS A 318 -17.00 -16.52 -8.17
C HIS A 318 -16.68 -17.99 -8.47
N PRO A 319 -17.62 -18.93 -8.23
CA PRO A 319 -17.37 -20.36 -8.34
C PRO A 319 -16.83 -20.80 -9.70
N ALA A 320 -17.31 -20.24 -10.81
CA ALA A 320 -16.84 -20.57 -12.15
C ALA A 320 -15.36 -20.20 -12.37
N VAL A 321 -14.93 -19.04 -11.84
CA VAL A 321 -13.52 -18.60 -11.87
C VAL A 321 -12.67 -19.52 -11.00
N TYR A 322 -13.17 -19.86 -9.81
CA TYR A 322 -12.52 -20.77 -8.87
C TYR A 322 -12.27 -22.15 -9.52
N GLU A 323 -13.31 -22.75 -10.08
CA GLU A 323 -13.23 -24.07 -10.72
C GLU A 323 -12.24 -24.08 -11.89
N ARG A 324 -12.28 -23.04 -12.74
CA ARG A 324 -11.36 -22.91 -13.87
C ARG A 324 -9.91 -22.79 -13.39
N LEU A 325 -9.65 -21.96 -12.38
CA LEU A 325 -8.30 -21.79 -11.82
C LEU A 325 -7.82 -23.07 -11.13
N ALA A 326 -8.66 -23.70 -10.31
CA ALA A 326 -8.33 -24.96 -9.65
C ALA A 326 -7.99 -26.06 -10.68
N LEU A 327 -8.71 -26.11 -11.78
CA LEU A 327 -8.45 -27.04 -12.87
C LEU A 327 -7.11 -26.75 -13.57
N GLU A 328 -6.78 -25.48 -13.84
CA GLU A 328 -5.47 -25.09 -14.40
C GLU A 328 -4.34 -25.59 -13.51
N ILE A 329 -4.37 -25.26 -12.22
CA ILE A 329 -3.32 -25.64 -11.25
C ILE A 329 -3.19 -27.17 -11.16
N ARG A 330 -4.31 -27.88 -10.99
CA ARG A 330 -4.36 -29.33 -10.80
C ARG A 330 -3.95 -30.14 -12.03
N ARG A 331 -4.01 -29.53 -13.23
CA ARG A 331 -3.53 -30.14 -14.48
C ARG A 331 -2.07 -29.80 -14.79
N THR A 332 -1.60 -28.65 -14.37
CA THR A 332 -0.25 -28.16 -14.68
C THR A 332 0.81 -28.86 -13.83
N PHE A 333 0.52 -29.09 -12.53
CA PHE A 333 1.49 -29.66 -11.62
C PHE A 333 1.25 -31.14 -11.37
N PRO A 334 2.31 -31.96 -11.30
CA PRO A 334 2.20 -33.39 -10.97
C PRO A 334 1.96 -33.63 -9.47
N ASP A 335 2.52 -32.77 -8.60
CA ASP A 335 2.44 -32.83 -7.15
C ASP A 335 2.59 -31.42 -6.55
N GLY A 336 2.34 -31.27 -5.23
CA GLY A 336 2.43 -29.99 -4.55
C GLY A 336 3.86 -29.48 -4.36
N MET A 337 4.86 -30.35 -4.41
CA MET A 337 6.28 -29.97 -4.32
C MET A 337 6.79 -29.37 -5.63
N ALA A 338 6.20 -29.77 -6.77
CA ALA A 338 6.50 -29.20 -8.08
C ALA A 338 5.99 -27.75 -8.24
N ILE A 339 5.13 -27.26 -7.33
CA ILE A 339 4.66 -25.87 -7.31
C ILE A 339 5.79 -24.98 -6.78
N GLN A 340 6.63 -24.54 -7.69
CA GLN A 340 7.78 -23.67 -7.44
C GLN A 340 7.98 -22.72 -8.61
N ARG A 341 8.84 -21.72 -8.44
CA ARG A 341 9.21 -20.80 -9.51
C ARG A 341 9.76 -21.58 -10.72
N GLY A 342 9.26 -21.29 -11.88
CA GLY A 342 9.72 -21.94 -13.11
C GLY A 342 8.69 -21.90 -14.24
N PRO A 343 8.99 -22.61 -15.35
CA PRO A 343 8.13 -22.61 -16.53
C PRO A 343 6.70 -23.05 -16.24
N LEU A 344 6.50 -24.05 -15.37
CA LEU A 344 5.15 -24.55 -15.04
C LEU A 344 4.32 -23.44 -14.37
N LEU A 345 4.86 -22.76 -13.36
CA LEU A 345 4.13 -21.67 -12.69
C LEU A 345 3.88 -20.49 -13.64
N THR A 346 4.84 -20.20 -14.52
CA THR A 346 4.71 -19.14 -15.53
C THR A 346 3.66 -19.48 -16.60
N SER A 347 3.44 -20.76 -16.90
CA SER A 347 2.44 -21.21 -17.87
C SER A 347 1.00 -21.12 -17.34
N CYS A 348 0.80 -20.94 -16.02
CA CYS A 348 -0.51 -20.72 -15.41
C CYS A 348 -1.02 -19.30 -15.73
N THR A 349 -1.48 -19.09 -16.95
CA THR A 349 -1.91 -17.77 -17.44
C THR A 349 -3.21 -17.29 -16.79
N TYR A 350 -4.09 -18.23 -16.45
CA TYR A 350 -5.33 -17.89 -15.76
C TYR A 350 -5.08 -17.50 -14.29
N LEU A 351 -4.14 -18.15 -13.61
CA LEU A 351 -3.67 -17.72 -12.30
C LEU A 351 -3.18 -16.26 -12.34
N ARG A 352 -2.38 -15.92 -13.36
CA ARG A 352 -1.90 -14.56 -13.54
C ARG A 352 -3.05 -13.58 -13.79
N ALA A 353 -4.03 -13.94 -14.60
CA ALA A 353 -5.21 -13.12 -14.89
C ALA A 353 -6.05 -12.87 -13.62
N VAL A 354 -6.24 -13.88 -12.78
CA VAL A 354 -6.93 -13.77 -11.48
C VAL A 354 -6.19 -12.82 -10.53
N VAL A 355 -4.87 -12.92 -10.45
CA VAL A 355 -4.05 -12.02 -9.61
C VAL A 355 -4.11 -10.58 -10.13
N ASP A 356 -3.99 -10.37 -11.45
CA ASP A 356 -4.03 -9.03 -12.04
C ASP A 356 -5.41 -8.37 -11.86
N GLU A 357 -6.52 -9.14 -12.00
CA GLU A 357 -7.86 -8.60 -11.76
C GLU A 357 -8.12 -8.29 -10.29
N SER A 358 -7.62 -9.12 -9.38
CA SER A 358 -7.69 -8.85 -7.95
C SER A 358 -6.91 -7.58 -7.57
N LEU A 359 -5.73 -7.37 -8.16
CA LEU A 359 -4.94 -6.14 -7.99
C LEU A 359 -5.65 -4.92 -8.57
N ARG A 360 -6.37 -5.06 -9.67
CA ARG A 360 -7.11 -3.96 -10.28
C ARG A 360 -8.26 -3.50 -9.37
N LEU A 361 -9.07 -4.45 -8.90
CA LEU A 361 -10.23 -4.15 -8.06
C LEU A 361 -9.84 -3.73 -6.63
N SER A 362 -8.82 -4.36 -6.07
CA SER A 362 -8.46 -4.17 -4.67
C SER A 362 -6.97 -3.89 -4.52
N VAL A 363 -6.53 -2.78 -5.13
CA VAL A 363 -5.13 -2.36 -5.05
C VAL A 363 -4.73 -2.02 -3.61
N PRO A 364 -3.66 -2.63 -3.06
CA PRO A 364 -3.24 -2.37 -1.68
C PRO A 364 -2.81 -0.92 -1.41
N THR A 365 -2.44 -0.17 -2.45
CA THR A 365 -2.09 1.25 -2.36
C THR A 365 -3.02 2.05 -3.26
N THR A 366 -4.07 2.64 -2.68
CA THR A 366 -5.18 3.28 -3.41
C THR A 366 -4.78 4.54 -4.16
N SER A 367 -3.63 5.16 -3.85
CA SER A 367 -3.14 6.35 -4.51
C SER A 367 -1.66 6.23 -4.84
N MET A 368 -1.27 6.69 -6.03
CA MET A 368 0.15 6.87 -6.35
C MET A 368 0.75 7.98 -5.48
N PRO A 369 2.09 8.02 -5.33
CA PRO A 369 2.72 9.09 -4.57
C PRO A 369 2.51 10.45 -5.23
N TRP A 370 2.11 11.45 -4.43
CA TRP A 370 2.06 12.85 -4.83
C TRP A 370 3.39 13.31 -5.43
N ARG A 371 3.31 14.13 -6.48
CA ARG A 371 4.44 14.73 -7.19
C ARG A 371 4.33 16.23 -7.19
N GLU A 372 5.47 16.89 -7.23
CA GLU A 372 5.59 18.33 -7.47
C GLU A 372 6.78 18.61 -8.37
N GLU A 373 6.76 19.74 -9.04
CA GLU A 373 7.86 20.19 -9.88
C GLU A 373 9.10 20.43 -9.00
N ASP A 374 10.27 19.99 -9.48
CA ASP A 374 11.56 20.16 -8.81
C ASP A 374 12.07 21.60 -8.97
N ASP A 375 12.73 22.16 -7.95
CA ASP A 375 13.32 23.52 -7.99
C ASP A 375 14.69 23.54 -8.73
N THR A 376 14.71 23.01 -9.96
CA THR A 376 15.93 23.05 -10.80
C THR A 376 15.87 24.22 -11.80
N PRO A 377 17.04 24.75 -12.27
CA PRO A 377 17.06 25.79 -13.30
C PRO A 377 16.33 25.38 -14.60
N ALA A 378 16.36 24.10 -14.96
CA ALA A 378 15.61 23.57 -16.12
C ALA A 378 14.10 23.67 -15.94
N SER A 379 13.59 23.57 -14.71
CA SER A 379 12.19 23.77 -14.40
C SER A 379 11.75 25.23 -14.49
N ALA A 380 12.70 26.19 -14.50
CA ALA A 380 12.40 27.60 -14.54
C ALA A 380 12.03 28.11 -15.95
N SER A 381 12.45 27.41 -17.00
CA SER A 381 12.37 27.88 -18.39
C SER A 381 11.11 27.44 -19.14
N GLU A 382 10.47 26.33 -18.72
CA GLU A 382 9.32 25.77 -19.43
C GLU A 382 8.16 25.46 -18.46
N PRO A 383 6.89 25.63 -18.87
CA PRO A 383 5.76 25.29 -18.03
C PRO A 383 5.69 23.78 -17.76
N PHE A 384 5.31 23.41 -16.56
CA PHE A 384 4.95 22.02 -16.25
C PHE A 384 3.51 21.78 -16.72
N ILE A 385 3.35 20.86 -17.67
CA ILE A 385 2.05 20.54 -18.28
C ILE A 385 1.69 19.10 -17.90
N VAL A 386 0.44 18.92 -17.46
CA VAL A 386 -0.15 17.62 -17.18
C VAL A 386 -1.51 17.54 -17.86
N ASP A 387 -1.68 16.58 -18.73
CA ASP A 387 -2.94 16.35 -19.48
C ASP A 387 -3.49 17.66 -20.14
N GLY A 388 -2.59 18.41 -20.77
CA GLY A 388 -2.90 19.70 -21.41
C GLY A 388 -3.06 20.89 -20.45
N HIS A 389 -2.98 20.69 -19.13
CA HIS A 389 -3.12 21.75 -18.14
C HIS A 389 -1.77 22.28 -17.68
N ILE A 390 -1.58 23.59 -17.67
CA ILE A 390 -0.41 24.24 -17.08
C ILE A 390 -0.54 24.18 -15.55
N ILE A 391 0.43 23.57 -14.90
CA ILE A 391 0.46 23.38 -13.44
C ILE A 391 1.30 24.49 -12.80
N PRO A 392 0.69 25.35 -11.99
CA PRO A 392 1.42 26.39 -11.26
C PRO A 392 2.43 25.78 -10.27
N ARG A 393 3.61 26.40 -10.14
CA ARG A 393 4.67 25.97 -9.23
C ARG A 393 4.17 25.81 -7.80
N GLY A 394 4.72 24.82 -7.09
CA GLY A 394 4.32 24.47 -5.73
C GLY A 394 2.95 23.79 -5.65
N THR A 395 2.42 23.32 -6.80
CA THR A 395 1.22 22.50 -6.85
C THR A 395 1.61 21.03 -6.88
N MET A 396 1.08 20.24 -5.96
CA MET A 396 1.19 18.80 -5.98
C MET A 396 0.15 18.19 -6.90
N VAL A 397 0.57 17.20 -7.70
CA VAL A 397 -0.28 16.47 -8.64
C VAL A 397 -0.22 14.98 -8.34
N VAL A 398 -1.29 14.26 -8.61
CA VAL A 398 -1.39 12.81 -8.37
C VAL A 398 -2.38 12.17 -9.33
N VAL A 399 -2.15 10.90 -9.67
CA VAL A 399 -3.19 10.01 -10.18
C VAL A 399 -3.57 9.03 -9.06
N ASN A 400 -4.86 8.91 -8.78
CA ASN A 400 -5.35 7.96 -7.79
C ASN A 400 -5.43 6.56 -8.43
N THR A 401 -4.70 5.60 -7.88
CA THR A 401 -4.56 4.25 -8.45
C THR A 401 -5.90 3.52 -8.48
N TYR A 402 -6.68 3.60 -7.40
CA TYR A 402 -8.01 3.00 -7.35
C TYR A 402 -8.92 3.61 -8.42
N CYS A 403 -8.93 4.93 -8.55
CA CYS A 403 -9.83 5.62 -9.50
C CYS A 403 -9.50 5.30 -10.97
N ILE A 404 -8.21 5.31 -11.36
CA ILE A 404 -7.85 5.03 -12.75
C ILE A 404 -8.13 3.57 -13.12
N MET A 405 -7.96 2.63 -12.19
CA MET A 405 -8.26 1.22 -12.40
C MET A 405 -9.76 0.89 -12.29
N HIS A 406 -10.58 1.85 -11.86
CA HIS A 406 -12.05 1.78 -11.90
C HIS A 406 -12.65 2.78 -12.90
N ASN A 407 -11.84 3.36 -13.80
CA ASN A 407 -12.33 4.25 -14.82
C ASN A 407 -12.97 3.45 -15.98
N PRO A 408 -14.28 3.66 -16.28
CA PRO A 408 -14.98 2.91 -17.33
C PRO A 408 -14.44 3.19 -18.75
N GLU A 409 -13.68 4.26 -18.93
CA GLU A 409 -12.99 4.56 -20.20
C GLU A 409 -11.93 3.50 -20.52
N TYR A 410 -11.28 2.92 -19.49
CA TYR A 410 -10.22 1.93 -19.66
C TYR A 410 -10.67 0.50 -19.32
N PHE A 411 -11.61 0.35 -18.39
CA PHE A 411 -12.10 -0.94 -17.92
C PHE A 411 -13.61 -1.00 -18.03
N SER A 412 -14.13 -1.72 -19.02
CA SER A 412 -15.57 -2.01 -19.10
C SER A 412 -16.04 -2.70 -17.82
N ASP A 413 -17.24 -2.36 -17.34
CA ASP A 413 -17.78 -2.89 -16.07
C ASP A 413 -16.74 -2.89 -14.94
N PRO A 414 -16.25 -1.69 -14.54
CA PRO A 414 -15.03 -1.55 -13.74
C PRO A 414 -15.13 -2.14 -12.33
N PHE A 415 -16.33 -2.48 -11.84
CA PHE A 415 -16.55 -3.11 -10.54
C PHE A 415 -16.78 -4.62 -10.62
N SER A 416 -16.86 -5.19 -11.83
CA SER A 416 -17.03 -6.63 -12.03
C SER A 416 -15.68 -7.34 -12.02
N PHE A 417 -15.60 -8.47 -11.31
CA PHE A 417 -14.42 -9.35 -11.32
C PHE A 417 -14.40 -10.23 -12.56
N GLN A 418 -13.57 -9.89 -13.52
CA GLN A 418 -13.48 -10.54 -14.83
C GLN A 418 -12.02 -10.81 -15.21
N PRO A 419 -11.42 -11.92 -14.73
CA PRO A 419 -10.04 -12.30 -15.10
C PRO A 419 -9.81 -12.46 -16.61
N GLU A 420 -10.87 -12.83 -17.35
CA GLU A 420 -10.82 -13.05 -18.79
C GLU A 420 -10.37 -11.83 -19.58
N ARG A 421 -10.58 -10.61 -19.06
CA ARG A 421 -10.12 -9.38 -19.72
C ARG A 421 -8.60 -9.33 -19.94
N TRP A 422 -7.84 -10.05 -19.12
CA TRP A 422 -6.38 -10.11 -19.22
C TRP A 422 -5.88 -11.12 -20.25
N LEU A 423 -6.77 -11.98 -20.76
CA LEU A 423 -6.50 -12.99 -21.78
C LEU A 423 -6.90 -12.52 -23.18
N ASP A 424 -7.62 -11.41 -23.29
CA ASP A 424 -8.02 -10.80 -24.56
C ASP A 424 -6.89 -9.92 -25.10
N GLU A 425 -6.25 -10.38 -26.18
CA GLU A 425 -5.16 -9.66 -26.84
C GLU A 425 -5.63 -8.36 -27.51
N ALA A 426 -6.86 -8.28 -27.97
CA ALA A 426 -7.38 -7.14 -28.72
C ALA A 426 -7.48 -5.86 -27.86
N ASN A 427 -7.79 -5.99 -26.57
CA ASN A 427 -7.94 -4.88 -25.63
C ASN A 427 -6.72 -4.69 -24.72
N SER A 428 -5.68 -5.52 -24.87
CA SER A 428 -4.59 -5.64 -23.90
C SER A 428 -3.76 -4.35 -23.74
N GLU A 429 -3.56 -3.55 -24.80
CA GLU A 429 -2.72 -2.35 -24.73
C GLU A 429 -3.36 -1.25 -23.87
N THR A 430 -4.63 -0.92 -24.12
CA THR A 430 -5.37 0.13 -23.37
C THR A 430 -5.48 -0.24 -21.90
N LEU A 431 -5.84 -1.49 -21.60
CA LEU A 431 -5.91 -2.00 -20.23
C LEU A 431 -4.57 -1.89 -19.51
N ARG A 432 -3.48 -2.33 -20.16
CA ARG A 432 -2.13 -2.34 -19.56
C ARG A 432 -1.60 -0.95 -19.28
N ARG A 433 -1.97 0.05 -20.08
CA ARG A 433 -1.57 1.45 -19.87
C ARG A 433 -2.21 2.06 -18.63
N ALA A 434 -3.44 1.68 -18.31
CA ALA A 434 -4.17 2.13 -17.11
C ALA A 434 -3.94 1.23 -15.88
N PHE A 435 -3.33 0.03 -16.06
CA PHE A 435 -3.07 -0.93 -15.00
C PHE A 435 -1.74 -0.62 -14.29
N VAL A 436 -1.81 0.08 -13.18
CA VAL A 436 -0.64 0.61 -12.47
C VAL A 436 -0.59 0.26 -10.97
N PRO A 437 -0.91 -0.97 -10.57
CA PRO A 437 -0.93 -1.34 -9.15
C PRO A 437 0.47 -1.28 -8.50
N PHE A 438 1.52 -1.34 -9.32
CA PHE A 438 2.92 -1.26 -8.90
C PHE A 438 3.58 0.10 -9.19
N GLY A 439 2.78 1.10 -9.56
CA GLY A 439 3.27 2.42 -9.93
C GLY A 439 3.98 2.47 -11.28
N LEU A 440 4.52 3.65 -11.62
CA LEU A 440 5.14 3.93 -12.92
C LEU A 440 6.44 4.75 -12.74
N GLY A 441 7.38 4.59 -13.69
CA GLY A 441 8.61 5.37 -13.77
C GLY A 441 9.56 5.14 -12.58
N GLU A 442 10.22 6.19 -12.10
CA GLU A 442 11.16 6.12 -10.96
C GLU A 442 10.50 5.66 -9.64
N SER A 443 9.17 5.55 -9.60
CA SER A 443 8.40 5.10 -8.43
C SER A 443 7.87 3.69 -8.55
N THR A 444 8.18 2.98 -9.63
CA THR A 444 7.78 1.58 -9.81
C THR A 444 8.20 0.74 -8.60
N CYS A 445 7.30 -0.12 -8.15
CA CYS A 445 7.55 -1.03 -7.02
C CYS A 445 8.70 -1.97 -7.32
N LEU A 446 9.70 -2.00 -6.43
CA LEU A 446 10.84 -2.92 -6.55
C LEU A 446 10.44 -4.35 -6.16
N GLY A 447 9.42 -4.52 -5.32
CA GLY A 447 8.91 -5.82 -4.88
C GLY A 447 7.93 -6.49 -5.85
N LYS A 448 7.69 -5.94 -7.04
CA LYS A 448 6.71 -6.48 -8.00
C LYS A 448 6.93 -7.97 -8.28
N GLY A 449 8.16 -8.38 -8.57
CA GLY A 449 8.49 -9.79 -8.84
C GLY A 449 8.22 -10.71 -7.65
N MET A 450 8.57 -10.25 -6.44
CA MET A 450 8.31 -10.97 -5.20
C MET A 450 6.81 -11.11 -4.92
N ALA A 451 6.05 -10.03 -5.03
CA ALA A 451 4.61 -10.04 -4.79
C ALA A 451 3.87 -11.04 -5.70
N TYR A 452 4.22 -11.06 -6.98
CA TYR A 452 3.63 -12.05 -7.90
C TYR A 452 4.06 -13.47 -7.59
N LEU A 453 5.35 -13.70 -7.29
CA LEU A 453 5.86 -15.02 -6.97
C LEU A 453 5.20 -15.57 -5.70
N GLU A 454 5.23 -14.81 -4.61
CA GLU A 454 4.68 -15.21 -3.32
C GLU A 454 3.17 -15.48 -3.42
N THR A 455 2.41 -14.57 -4.04
CA THR A 455 0.96 -14.75 -4.24
C THR A 455 0.67 -15.98 -5.09
N SER A 456 1.40 -16.17 -6.19
CA SER A 456 1.18 -17.32 -7.08
C SER A 456 1.50 -18.65 -6.40
N LEU A 457 2.60 -18.72 -5.63
CA LEU A 457 2.97 -19.92 -4.86
C LEU A 457 1.92 -20.26 -3.81
N VAL A 458 1.48 -19.27 -3.03
CA VAL A 458 0.51 -19.49 -1.94
C VAL A 458 -0.84 -19.94 -2.52
N VAL A 459 -1.37 -19.23 -3.51
CA VAL A 459 -2.67 -19.54 -4.13
C VAL A 459 -2.64 -20.90 -4.84
N ALA A 460 -1.58 -21.18 -5.61
CA ALA A 460 -1.46 -22.47 -6.30
C ALA A 460 -1.38 -23.65 -5.32
N LYS A 461 -0.56 -23.53 -4.25
CA LYS A 461 -0.46 -24.57 -3.22
C LYS A 461 -1.76 -24.74 -2.44
N MET A 462 -2.47 -23.65 -2.11
CA MET A 462 -3.78 -23.75 -1.48
C MET A 462 -4.76 -24.54 -2.34
N LEU A 463 -4.89 -24.21 -3.63
CA LEU A 463 -5.78 -24.90 -4.58
C LEU A 463 -5.34 -26.33 -4.88
N TRP A 464 -4.08 -26.66 -4.67
CA TRP A 464 -3.56 -28.02 -4.81
C TRP A 464 -3.99 -28.92 -3.65
N TYR A 465 -3.86 -28.43 -2.42
CA TYR A 465 -4.09 -29.25 -1.22
C TYR A 465 -5.52 -29.17 -0.70
N PHE A 466 -6.24 -28.09 -0.99
CA PHE A 466 -7.55 -27.81 -0.41
C PHE A 466 -8.56 -27.36 -1.47
N ASP A 467 -9.83 -27.55 -1.12
CA ASP A 467 -10.93 -26.76 -1.63
C ASP A 467 -11.38 -25.80 -0.50
N PHE A 468 -11.96 -24.65 -0.87
CA PHE A 468 -12.48 -23.71 0.08
C PHE A 468 -13.73 -22.99 -0.42
N GLU A 469 -14.58 -22.59 0.49
CA GLU A 469 -15.79 -21.83 0.25
C GLU A 469 -15.97 -20.73 1.29
N ARG A 470 -16.83 -19.76 1.03
CA ARG A 470 -17.21 -18.75 2.04
C ARG A 470 -17.92 -19.40 3.21
N ALA A 471 -17.65 -18.88 4.42
CA ALA A 471 -18.40 -19.26 5.59
C ALA A 471 -19.90 -19.00 5.38
N PRO A 472 -20.79 -19.82 5.94
CA PRO A 472 -22.25 -19.64 5.81
C PRO A 472 -22.76 -18.41 6.58
N GLY A 473 -23.90 -17.90 6.15
CA GLY A 473 -24.60 -16.81 6.83
C GLY A 473 -23.85 -15.47 6.81
N ASP A 474 -23.97 -14.72 7.89
CA ASP A 474 -23.38 -13.38 8.00
C ASP A 474 -21.85 -13.40 8.07
N ASP A 475 -21.26 -14.47 8.59
CA ASP A 475 -19.79 -14.63 8.64
C ASP A 475 -19.16 -14.61 7.24
N GLY A 476 -19.86 -15.14 6.23
CA GLY A 476 -19.40 -15.15 4.84
C GLY A 476 -19.43 -13.79 4.15
N ARG A 477 -20.07 -12.79 4.75
CA ARG A 477 -20.11 -11.42 4.21
C ARG A 477 -18.86 -10.60 4.52
N LEU A 478 -18.05 -11.08 5.45
CA LEU A 478 -16.86 -10.35 5.88
C LEU A 478 -15.92 -10.07 4.68
N GLY A 479 -15.50 -8.85 4.54
CA GLY A 479 -14.67 -8.35 3.45
C GLY A 479 -15.45 -7.63 2.35
N GLY A 480 -16.71 -7.94 2.13
CA GLY A 480 -17.58 -7.27 1.17
C GLY A 480 -18.25 -6.01 1.71
N GLY A 481 -18.81 -5.21 0.81
CA GLY A 481 -19.70 -4.13 1.18
C GLY A 481 -21.05 -4.66 1.68
N TRP A 482 -21.79 -3.78 2.33
CA TRP A 482 -23.08 -4.18 2.91
C TRP A 482 -24.16 -3.10 2.71
N PRO A 483 -25.35 -3.46 2.19
CA PRO A 483 -26.43 -2.52 1.93
C PRO A 483 -26.93 -1.75 3.18
N GLY A 484 -26.68 -2.24 4.39
CA GLY A 484 -26.96 -1.55 5.65
C GLY A 484 -25.83 -0.69 6.19
N CYS A 485 -24.73 -0.50 5.45
CA CYS A 485 -23.61 0.33 5.87
C CYS A 485 -24.02 1.82 5.90
N HIS A 486 -23.63 2.53 6.96
CA HIS A 486 -23.79 3.99 7.03
C HIS A 486 -22.97 4.77 6.00
N ASP A 487 -22.03 4.11 5.34
CA ASP A 487 -21.22 4.68 4.27
C ASP A 487 -21.76 4.23 2.90
N ASN A 488 -22.50 5.12 2.24
CA ASN A 488 -23.12 4.86 0.93
C ASN A 488 -22.12 4.46 -0.17
N ALA A 489 -20.82 4.66 0.01
CA ALA A 489 -19.80 4.23 -0.93
C ALA A 489 -19.33 2.78 -0.70
N ARG A 490 -19.81 2.08 0.36
CA ARG A 490 -19.44 0.71 0.75
C ARG A 490 -20.61 -0.28 0.64
N LEU A 491 -21.45 -0.10 -0.37
CA LEU A 491 -22.68 -0.88 -0.50
C LEU A 491 -22.55 -2.12 -1.39
N ARG A 492 -21.40 -2.30 -2.11
CA ARG A 492 -21.21 -3.41 -3.04
C ARG A 492 -20.74 -4.67 -2.30
N PRO A 493 -21.55 -5.74 -2.21
CA PRO A 493 -21.15 -6.98 -1.53
C PRO A 493 -20.00 -7.70 -2.22
N ASP A 494 -19.89 -7.51 -3.54
CA ASP A 494 -18.90 -8.19 -4.39
C ASP A 494 -17.59 -7.39 -4.53
N GLU A 495 -17.47 -6.25 -3.87
CA GLU A 495 -16.24 -5.46 -3.81
C GLU A 495 -15.54 -5.67 -2.47
N PHE A 496 -14.28 -6.16 -2.51
CA PHE A 496 -13.45 -6.28 -1.31
C PHE A 496 -13.12 -4.90 -0.75
N GLN A 497 -13.54 -4.65 0.49
CA GLN A 497 -13.52 -3.32 1.09
C GLN A 497 -12.13 -2.94 1.59
N LEU A 498 -11.61 -1.83 1.08
CA LEU A 498 -10.34 -1.25 1.46
C LEU A 498 -10.55 -0.04 2.38
N TYR A 499 -9.71 0.09 3.39
CA TYR A 499 -9.69 1.23 4.31
C TYR A 499 -8.37 1.99 4.15
N ASP A 500 -8.44 3.24 3.71
CA ASP A 500 -7.27 4.04 3.35
C ASP A 500 -6.16 4.07 4.40
N GLY A 501 -4.95 3.96 3.91
CA GLY A 501 -3.68 4.14 4.56
C GLY A 501 -2.62 4.44 3.50
N ILE A 502 -1.35 4.53 3.86
CA ILE A 502 -0.28 4.41 2.86
C ILE A 502 -0.35 3.03 2.20
N VAL A 503 -0.66 2.01 3.00
CA VAL A 503 -1.17 0.72 2.56
C VAL A 503 -2.58 0.59 3.15
N SER A 504 -3.52 0.13 2.34
CA SER A 504 -4.92 -0.02 2.75
C SER A 504 -5.08 -1.20 3.70
N ASP A 505 -5.85 -0.98 4.76
CA ASP A 505 -6.29 -2.03 5.67
C ASP A 505 -7.57 -2.71 5.12
N HIS A 506 -7.84 -3.92 5.57
CA HIS A 506 -8.96 -4.74 5.14
C HIS A 506 -9.26 -5.78 6.21
N ASP A 507 -10.36 -6.52 6.05
CA ASP A 507 -10.70 -7.66 6.91
C ASP A 507 -11.41 -8.74 6.09
N GLY A 508 -11.19 -10.03 6.44
CA GLY A 508 -11.76 -11.17 5.71
C GLY A 508 -10.92 -11.59 4.47
N PRO A 509 -11.49 -12.47 3.63
CA PRO A 509 -12.74 -13.19 3.81
C PRO A 509 -12.70 -14.24 4.92
N ASN A 510 -13.88 -14.65 5.39
CA ASN A 510 -14.05 -15.84 6.22
C ASN A 510 -14.29 -17.06 5.33
N LEU A 511 -13.40 -18.05 5.43
CA LEU A 511 -13.44 -19.25 4.60
C LEU A 511 -13.51 -20.53 5.44
N ILE A 512 -14.11 -21.58 4.86
CA ILE A 512 -14.07 -22.95 5.35
C ILE A 512 -13.26 -23.77 4.34
N PHE A 513 -12.31 -24.55 4.87
CA PHE A 513 -11.44 -25.40 4.05
C PHE A 513 -11.84 -26.86 4.14
N THR A 514 -11.68 -27.58 3.03
CA THR A 514 -11.81 -29.03 2.94
C THR A 514 -10.57 -29.62 2.29
N LYS A 515 -10.15 -30.78 2.75
CA LYS A 515 -8.98 -31.49 2.20
C LYS A 515 -9.31 -32.04 0.82
N ARG A 516 -8.42 -31.86 -0.14
CA ARG A 516 -8.52 -32.48 -1.44
C ARG A 516 -7.87 -33.88 -1.42
N GLY A 517 -8.68 -34.92 -1.52
CA GLY A 517 -8.18 -36.30 -1.56
C GLY A 517 -7.17 -36.62 -0.46
N ALA A 518 -6.08 -37.30 -0.83
CA ALA A 518 -4.95 -37.62 0.05
C ALA A 518 -3.72 -36.71 -0.15
N TYR A 519 -3.77 -35.72 -1.05
CA TYR A 519 -2.61 -34.86 -1.40
C TYR A 519 -2.04 -34.08 -0.20
N TRP A 520 -2.89 -33.75 0.78
CA TRP A 520 -2.48 -33.08 2.02
C TRP A 520 -1.48 -33.90 2.87
N GLU A 521 -1.32 -35.22 2.62
CA GLU A 521 -0.36 -36.06 3.33
C GLU A 521 1.07 -35.61 3.07
N GLU A 522 1.36 -35.01 1.91
CA GLU A 522 2.65 -34.40 1.58
C GLU A 522 3.06 -33.33 2.63
N LEU A 523 2.08 -32.63 3.23
CA LEU A 523 2.33 -31.58 4.23
C LEU A 523 2.79 -32.12 5.60
N LYS A 524 2.66 -33.43 5.85
CA LYS A 524 3.11 -34.07 7.10
C LYS A 524 4.61 -34.39 7.09
N GLY A 525 5.18 -34.54 5.89
CA GLY A 525 6.58 -34.93 5.70
C GLY A 525 7.54 -33.77 5.50
N VAL A 526 7.02 -32.55 5.52
CA VAL A 526 7.78 -31.30 5.25
C VAL A 526 7.82 -30.41 6.56
#